data_4a9a182978e2939ff61ddad90c0768b5
#
_entry.id   4a9a182978e2939ff61ddad90c0768b5
#
_cell.length_a   1.000
_cell.length_b   1.000
_cell.length_c   1.000
_cell.angle_alpha   90.00
_cell.angle_beta   90.00
_cell.angle_gamma   90.00
#
_symmetry.space_group_name_H-M   'P 1'
#
loop_
_entity.id
_entity.type
_entity.pdbx_description
1 polymer ?
#
loop_
_entity_poly.entity_id
_entity_poly.type
_entity_poly.pdbx_seq_one_letter_code
_entity_poly.pdbx_strand_id
1 'polypeptide(L)'
;MAVVVTAWLAPGEMVSFLSSLGPHVDFVPNAGNAGDALINVGCMDALERAGVEFTYWSQSQVETAPLGGRTVVMAGGGGLVPPYDTTARFLSILKERAGRLVVLPQTVVGHEALLAGLGPSVTFFGRERPTLEHLAKSAVGGAQVLGADDMAFHADIGRLLGFRVSDHGASIERLRMWAEPRLLSVVAGDRLSAFRLDAERTSVHVPHLNRDLSSLAFCGMENPGRCRLTSAYFVRYLDCFRTIETNRLHVGIASARLGKRVLLHGNSFFKVGAVYEASLAGPDVDVTYVPAPER
;
A
#
# COMPACT_ATOMS: atom_id res chain seq x y z
N MET A 1 9.52 -25.61 -14.74
CA MET A 1 8.06 -25.75 -14.60
C MET A 1 7.44 -24.38 -14.70
N ALA A 2 6.40 -24.19 -15.51
CA ALA A 2 5.70 -22.89 -15.56
C ALA A 2 5.04 -22.64 -14.19
N VAL A 3 5.25 -21.44 -13.63
CA VAL A 3 4.54 -20.99 -12.42
C VAL A 3 3.07 -20.80 -12.81
N VAL A 4 2.20 -21.59 -12.20
CA VAL A 4 0.76 -21.44 -12.40
C VAL A 4 0.31 -20.37 -11.41
N VAL A 5 -0.12 -19.20 -11.90
CA VAL A 5 -0.89 -18.23 -11.10
C VAL A 5 -2.21 -18.90 -10.78
N THR A 6 -2.41 -19.31 -9.52
CA THR A 6 -3.44 -20.28 -9.19
C THR A 6 -4.78 -19.64 -8.85
N ALA A 7 -4.86 -18.43 -8.34
CA ALA A 7 -6.11 -17.73 -8.02
C ALA A 7 -5.91 -16.24 -7.72
N TRP A 8 -7.00 -15.46 -7.89
CA TRP A 8 -7.14 -14.13 -7.30
C TRP A 8 -8.03 -14.24 -6.08
N LEU A 9 -7.52 -13.85 -4.91
CA LEU A 9 -8.28 -13.90 -3.67
C LEU A 9 -9.15 -12.66 -3.51
N ALA A 10 -10.44 -12.86 -3.31
CA ALA A 10 -11.35 -11.81 -2.87
C ALA A 10 -11.01 -11.35 -1.43
N PRO A 11 -11.46 -10.17 -0.98
CA PRO A 11 -11.13 -9.65 0.36
C PRO A 11 -11.43 -10.60 1.51
N GLY A 12 -12.54 -11.35 1.48
CA GLY A 12 -12.89 -12.36 2.49
C GLY A 12 -11.97 -13.59 2.44
N GLU A 13 -11.54 -13.99 1.24
CA GLU A 13 -10.61 -15.10 1.05
C GLU A 13 -9.21 -14.74 1.53
N MET A 14 -8.78 -13.47 1.37
CA MET A 14 -7.52 -12.97 1.95
C MET A 14 -7.54 -13.06 3.48
N VAL A 15 -8.63 -12.68 4.15
CA VAL A 15 -8.78 -12.81 5.60
C VAL A 15 -8.72 -14.29 6.01
N SER A 16 -9.40 -15.18 5.29
CA SER A 16 -9.36 -16.63 5.54
C SER A 16 -7.95 -17.21 5.33
N PHE A 17 -7.23 -16.76 4.29
CA PHE A 17 -5.84 -17.14 4.07
C PHE A 17 -4.96 -16.70 5.24
N LEU A 18 -5.06 -15.45 5.70
CA LEU A 18 -4.30 -14.95 6.84
C LEU A 18 -4.59 -15.74 8.11
N SER A 19 -5.85 -16.10 8.38
CA SER A 19 -6.23 -16.96 9.51
C SER A 19 -5.55 -18.32 9.48
N SER A 20 -5.27 -18.86 8.28
CA SER A 20 -4.56 -20.14 8.11
C SER A 20 -3.06 -20.10 8.46
N LEU A 21 -2.49 -18.92 8.69
CA LEU A 21 -1.08 -18.76 9.03
C LEU A 21 -0.75 -19.15 10.49
N GLY A 22 -1.76 -19.37 11.30
CA GLY A 22 -1.63 -19.68 12.73
C GLY A 22 -2.02 -18.49 13.62
N PRO A 23 -1.93 -18.65 14.94
CA PRO A 23 -2.41 -17.65 15.89
C PRO A 23 -1.53 -16.40 15.96
N HIS A 24 -0.28 -16.48 15.50
CA HIS A 24 0.70 -15.39 15.58
C HIS A 24 1.64 -15.38 14.38
N VAL A 25 2.00 -14.17 13.92
CA VAL A 25 2.99 -13.94 12.86
C VAL A 25 3.95 -12.80 13.22
N ASP A 26 5.13 -12.78 12.60
CA ASP A 26 6.02 -11.62 12.60
C ASP A 26 5.69 -10.73 11.40
N PHE A 27 5.32 -9.48 11.66
CA PHE A 27 4.92 -8.53 10.61
C PHE A 27 6.03 -7.54 10.30
N VAL A 28 6.41 -7.45 9.03
CA VAL A 28 7.39 -6.50 8.49
C VAL A 28 6.67 -5.48 7.62
N PRO A 29 6.65 -4.18 8.01
CA PRO A 29 5.94 -3.15 7.28
C PRO A 29 6.63 -2.78 5.96
N ASN A 30 5.85 -2.28 5.01
CA ASN A 30 6.39 -1.62 3.83
C ASN A 30 7.06 -0.30 4.23
N ALA A 31 8.15 0.04 3.53
CA ALA A 31 8.84 1.32 3.63
C ALA A 31 8.18 2.35 2.70
N GLY A 32 8.19 3.63 3.07
CA GLY A 32 7.79 4.69 2.14
C GLY A 32 7.09 5.87 2.80
N ASN A 33 5.94 6.24 2.27
CA ASN A 33 5.21 7.47 2.58
C ASN A 33 3.84 7.19 3.24
N ALA A 34 2.98 8.20 3.33
CA ALA A 34 1.66 8.04 3.96
C ALA A 34 0.73 7.05 3.23
N GLY A 35 0.91 6.85 1.92
CA GLY A 35 0.21 5.81 1.18
C GLY A 35 0.65 4.40 1.60
N ASP A 36 1.95 4.22 1.84
CA ASP A 36 2.51 2.96 2.34
C ASP A 36 2.09 2.70 3.79
N ALA A 37 1.95 3.76 4.61
CA ALA A 37 1.37 3.63 5.95
C ALA A 37 -0.08 3.10 5.89
N LEU A 38 -0.88 3.51 4.90
CA LEU A 38 -2.23 3.01 4.70
C LEU A 38 -2.24 1.52 4.32
N ILE A 39 -1.28 1.06 3.48
CA ILE A 39 -1.08 -0.37 3.19
C ILE A 39 -0.78 -1.12 4.49
N ASN A 40 0.19 -0.63 5.29
CA ASN A 40 0.55 -1.27 6.55
C ASN A 40 -0.63 -1.37 7.51
N VAL A 41 -1.47 -0.32 7.61
CA VAL A 41 -2.71 -0.36 8.39
C VAL A 41 -3.68 -1.40 7.83
N GLY A 42 -3.85 -1.46 6.52
CA GLY A 42 -4.69 -2.48 5.88
C GLY A 42 -4.22 -3.91 6.15
N CYS A 43 -2.91 -4.15 6.16
CA CYS A 43 -2.33 -5.43 6.57
C CYS A 43 -2.65 -5.77 8.02
N MET A 44 -2.42 -4.82 8.95
CA MET A 44 -2.69 -5.01 10.38
C MET A 44 -4.20 -5.23 10.64
N ASP A 45 -5.07 -4.45 10.02
CA ASP A 45 -6.52 -4.59 10.16
C ASP A 45 -7.02 -5.92 9.57
N ALA A 46 -6.39 -6.44 8.50
CA ALA A 46 -6.70 -7.76 7.94
C ALA A 46 -6.25 -8.89 8.87
N LEU A 47 -5.06 -8.80 9.49
CA LEU A 47 -4.57 -9.74 10.50
C LEU A 47 -5.49 -9.73 11.74
N GLU A 48 -5.86 -8.56 12.24
CA GLU A 48 -6.80 -8.42 13.37
C GLU A 48 -8.15 -9.09 13.05
N ARG A 49 -8.71 -8.86 11.83
CA ARG A 49 -9.96 -9.53 11.39
C ARG A 49 -9.82 -11.05 11.23
N ALA A 50 -8.62 -11.51 10.88
CA ALA A 50 -8.31 -12.93 10.79
C ALA A 50 -8.10 -13.59 12.16
N GLY A 51 -8.13 -12.83 13.27
CA GLY A 51 -7.84 -13.31 14.62
C GLY A 51 -6.36 -13.68 14.82
N VAL A 52 -5.45 -13.09 14.04
CA VAL A 52 -4.02 -13.37 14.08
C VAL A 52 -3.31 -12.25 14.83
N GLU A 53 -2.63 -12.58 15.91
CA GLU A 53 -1.74 -11.66 16.61
C GLU A 53 -0.45 -11.46 15.81
N PHE A 54 0.22 -10.31 15.97
CA PHE A 54 1.47 -10.04 15.29
C PHE A 54 2.48 -9.29 16.13
N THR A 55 3.77 -9.63 15.94
CA THR A 55 4.89 -8.80 16.39
C THR A 55 5.33 -7.90 15.26
N TYR A 56 5.29 -6.58 15.49
CA TYR A 56 5.67 -5.58 14.50
C TYR A 56 7.19 -5.34 14.54
N TRP A 57 7.87 -5.56 13.42
CA TRP A 57 9.29 -5.29 13.28
C TRP A 57 9.52 -4.07 12.39
N SER A 58 9.90 -2.95 12.96
CA SER A 58 10.26 -1.76 12.19
C SER A 58 11.40 -2.06 11.21
N GLN A 59 11.54 -1.22 10.19
CA GLN A 59 12.59 -1.39 9.17
C GLN A 59 14.00 -1.49 9.76
N SER A 60 14.29 -0.74 10.82
CA SER A 60 15.57 -0.78 11.50
C SER A 60 15.82 -2.07 12.31
N GLN A 61 14.78 -2.84 12.56
CA GLN A 61 14.84 -4.08 13.35
C GLN A 61 14.89 -5.35 12.50
N VAL A 62 14.50 -5.28 11.21
CA VAL A 62 14.38 -6.47 10.32
C VAL A 62 15.67 -7.30 10.28
N GLU A 63 16.84 -6.66 10.26
CA GLU A 63 18.12 -7.35 10.18
C GLU A 63 18.47 -8.14 11.43
N THR A 64 18.02 -7.68 12.59
CA THR A 64 18.34 -8.29 13.89
C THR A 64 17.18 -9.07 14.52
N ALA A 65 15.97 -8.96 13.96
CA ALA A 65 14.79 -9.66 14.46
C ALA A 65 14.99 -11.19 14.48
N PRO A 66 14.52 -11.91 15.50
CA PRO A 66 14.68 -13.38 15.63
C PRO A 66 13.65 -14.13 14.79
N LEU A 67 13.75 -14.05 13.46
CA LEU A 67 12.77 -14.57 12.51
C LEU A 67 12.96 -16.05 12.12
N GLY A 68 14.04 -16.68 12.60
CA GLY A 68 14.38 -18.06 12.26
C GLY A 68 13.26 -19.06 12.56
N GLY A 69 12.81 -19.81 11.56
CA GLY A 69 11.75 -20.82 11.68
C GLY A 69 10.33 -20.28 11.89
N ARG A 70 10.14 -18.96 11.91
CA ARG A 70 8.84 -18.31 12.16
C ARG A 70 8.07 -18.03 10.86
N THR A 71 6.75 -17.83 11.00
CA THR A 71 5.91 -17.29 9.92
C THR A 71 6.05 -15.77 9.87
N VAL A 72 6.58 -15.25 8.77
CA VAL A 72 6.76 -13.82 8.54
C VAL A 72 5.80 -13.33 7.48
N VAL A 73 5.10 -12.25 7.75
CA VAL A 73 4.24 -11.53 6.80
C VAL A 73 4.92 -10.21 6.45
N MET A 74 5.33 -10.05 5.22
CA MET A 74 5.88 -8.81 4.67
C MET A 74 4.76 -8.02 3.99
N ALA A 75 4.59 -6.76 4.36
CA ALA A 75 3.57 -5.89 3.79
C ALA A 75 3.74 -5.71 2.27
N GLY A 76 2.62 -5.48 1.62
CA GLY A 76 2.54 -5.20 0.18
C GLY A 76 2.99 -3.80 -0.23
N GLY A 77 2.79 -3.46 -1.49
CA GLY A 77 3.01 -2.11 -2.01
C GLY A 77 3.64 -2.01 -3.39
N GLY A 78 4.29 -0.90 -3.67
CA GLY A 78 4.91 -0.62 -4.97
C GLY A 78 6.41 -0.44 -4.91
N GLY A 79 7.09 -0.96 -3.90
CA GLY A 79 8.52 -0.76 -3.68
C GLY A 79 9.45 -1.80 -4.33
N LEU A 80 8.90 -2.86 -4.93
CA LEU A 80 9.72 -3.87 -5.62
C LEU A 80 9.84 -3.54 -7.13
N VAL A 81 10.22 -2.30 -7.40
CA VAL A 81 10.45 -1.76 -8.74
C VAL A 81 11.68 -0.85 -8.73
N PRO A 82 12.44 -0.74 -9.84
CA PRO A 82 13.47 0.28 -9.94
C PRO A 82 12.85 1.69 -9.80
N PRO A 83 13.46 2.64 -9.09
CA PRO A 83 14.79 2.64 -8.47
C PRO A 83 14.80 2.33 -6.96
N TYR A 84 13.84 1.57 -6.41
CA TYR A 84 13.71 1.36 -4.97
C TYR A 84 14.37 0.05 -4.52
N ASP A 85 15.38 0.13 -3.61
CA ASP A 85 16.14 -1.04 -3.16
C ASP A 85 15.67 -1.62 -1.82
N THR A 86 14.97 -0.83 -1.00
CA THR A 86 14.63 -1.23 0.38
C THR A 86 13.78 -2.49 0.44
N THR A 87 12.74 -2.58 -0.39
CA THR A 87 11.83 -3.75 -0.43
C THR A 87 12.57 -5.00 -0.92
N ALA A 88 13.42 -4.87 -1.94
CA ALA A 88 14.23 -5.97 -2.46
C ALA A 88 15.24 -6.47 -1.42
N ARG A 89 15.88 -5.55 -0.66
CA ARG A 89 16.78 -5.90 0.44
C ARG A 89 16.04 -6.68 1.54
N PHE A 90 14.87 -6.23 1.96
CA PHE A 90 14.09 -6.95 2.98
C PHE A 90 13.65 -8.32 2.48
N LEU A 91 13.14 -8.42 1.26
CA LEU A 91 12.77 -9.70 0.67
C LEU A 91 13.96 -10.66 0.63
N SER A 92 15.16 -10.17 0.27
CA SER A 92 16.39 -10.97 0.25
C SER A 92 16.75 -11.51 1.64
N ILE A 93 16.62 -10.70 2.69
CA ILE A 93 16.87 -11.11 4.08
C ILE A 93 15.83 -12.11 4.56
N LEU A 94 14.55 -11.81 4.32
CA LEU A 94 13.44 -12.59 4.86
C LEU A 94 13.33 -13.97 4.24
N LYS A 95 13.59 -14.11 2.93
CA LYS A 95 13.55 -15.42 2.24
C LYS A 95 14.57 -16.41 2.78
N GLU A 96 15.69 -15.94 3.32
CA GLU A 96 16.74 -16.79 3.89
C GLU A 96 16.49 -17.13 5.37
N ARG A 97 15.72 -16.29 6.09
CA ARG A 97 15.59 -16.39 7.54
C ARG A 97 14.25 -16.92 8.01
N ALA A 98 13.15 -16.60 7.31
CA ALA A 98 11.82 -17.04 7.70
C ALA A 98 11.63 -18.54 7.47
N GLY A 99 10.91 -19.20 8.38
CA GLY A 99 10.45 -20.59 8.17
C GLY A 99 9.33 -20.66 7.12
N ARG A 100 8.44 -19.65 7.13
CA ARG A 100 7.42 -19.39 6.12
C ARG A 100 7.37 -17.89 5.85
N LEU A 101 7.43 -17.48 4.60
CA LEU A 101 7.32 -16.07 4.20
C LEU A 101 6.07 -15.84 3.36
N VAL A 102 5.25 -14.88 3.78
CA VAL A 102 4.13 -14.37 2.98
C VAL A 102 4.44 -12.95 2.56
N VAL A 103 4.57 -12.71 1.26
CA VAL A 103 4.70 -11.37 0.68
C VAL A 103 3.32 -10.93 0.20
N LEU A 104 2.73 -9.96 0.89
CA LEU A 104 1.40 -9.42 0.58
C LEU A 104 1.42 -8.62 -0.74
N PRO A 105 0.27 -8.28 -1.32
CA PRO A 105 0.14 -7.78 -2.69
C PRO A 105 1.12 -6.68 -3.08
N GLN A 106 2.04 -6.99 -3.99
CA GLN A 106 3.10 -6.10 -4.50
C GLN A 106 2.90 -5.77 -5.98
N THR A 107 3.44 -4.62 -6.43
CA THR A 107 3.86 -4.40 -7.82
C THR A 107 5.33 -4.80 -7.98
N VAL A 108 5.64 -5.59 -8.98
CA VAL A 108 6.99 -6.08 -9.25
C VAL A 108 7.43 -5.75 -10.67
N VAL A 109 8.64 -5.18 -10.80
CA VAL A 109 9.32 -4.97 -12.09
C VAL A 109 10.80 -5.30 -11.91
N GLY A 110 11.37 -6.12 -12.77
CA GLY A 110 12.76 -6.56 -12.64
C GLY A 110 12.95 -7.55 -11.49
N HIS A 111 14.12 -7.55 -10.89
CA HIS A 111 14.50 -8.43 -9.76
C HIS A 111 14.44 -9.93 -10.06
N GLU A 112 14.61 -10.36 -11.32
CA GLU A 112 14.46 -11.77 -11.77
C GLU A 112 15.35 -12.71 -10.98
N ALA A 113 16.60 -12.34 -10.70
CA ALA A 113 17.52 -13.17 -9.90
C ALA A 113 17.06 -13.36 -8.45
N LEU A 114 16.49 -12.30 -7.83
CA LEU A 114 15.91 -12.39 -6.48
C LEU A 114 14.67 -13.29 -6.48
N LEU A 115 13.80 -13.12 -7.47
CA LEU A 115 12.57 -13.89 -7.62
C LEU A 115 12.85 -15.37 -7.89
N ALA A 116 13.81 -15.69 -8.78
CA ALA A 116 14.23 -17.07 -9.06
C ALA A 116 14.80 -17.78 -7.82
N GLY A 117 15.32 -17.02 -6.85
CA GLY A 117 15.82 -17.54 -5.58
C GLY A 117 14.77 -17.67 -4.48
N LEU A 118 13.46 -17.47 -4.76
CA LEU A 118 12.39 -17.75 -3.81
C LEU A 118 12.14 -19.26 -3.73
N GLY A 119 11.94 -19.78 -2.51
CA GLY A 119 11.70 -21.22 -2.28
C GLY A 119 10.23 -21.57 -2.06
N PRO A 120 9.90 -22.85 -1.88
CA PRO A 120 8.53 -23.33 -1.66
C PRO A 120 7.92 -22.86 -0.32
N SER A 121 8.72 -22.34 0.61
CA SER A 121 8.25 -21.73 1.85
C SER A 121 7.68 -20.32 1.65
N VAL A 122 7.74 -19.77 0.42
CA VAL A 122 7.28 -18.42 0.10
C VAL A 122 5.92 -18.47 -0.58
N THR A 123 4.97 -17.68 -0.08
CA THR A 123 3.74 -17.33 -0.79
C THR A 123 3.84 -15.85 -1.20
N PHE A 124 3.75 -15.56 -2.49
CA PHE A 124 3.92 -14.23 -3.04
C PHE A 124 2.63 -13.75 -3.71
N PHE A 125 2.12 -12.58 -3.30
CA PHE A 125 0.94 -11.97 -3.91
C PHE A 125 1.30 -10.84 -4.86
N GLY A 126 0.77 -10.87 -6.09
CA GLY A 126 0.71 -9.72 -6.99
C GLY A 126 -0.61 -8.97 -6.83
N ARG A 127 -0.60 -7.64 -6.92
CA ARG A 127 -1.81 -6.81 -6.80
C ARG A 127 -2.40 -6.38 -8.14
N GLU A 128 -1.77 -6.72 -9.25
CA GLU A 128 -2.26 -6.46 -10.61
C GLU A 128 -1.68 -7.48 -11.61
N ARG A 129 -2.37 -7.60 -12.74
CA ARG A 129 -2.06 -8.60 -13.76
C ARG A 129 -0.62 -8.53 -14.31
N PRO A 130 -0.04 -7.36 -14.64
CA PRO A 130 1.33 -7.30 -15.12
C PRO A 130 2.36 -7.90 -14.16
N THR A 131 2.18 -7.69 -12.85
CA THR A 131 3.03 -8.33 -11.83
C THR A 131 2.88 -9.85 -11.84
N LEU A 132 1.66 -10.38 -11.91
CA LEU A 132 1.45 -11.82 -11.96
C LEU A 132 2.09 -12.46 -13.21
N GLU A 133 1.98 -11.80 -14.36
CA GLU A 133 2.65 -12.22 -15.60
C GLU A 133 4.18 -12.18 -15.48
N HIS A 134 4.72 -11.15 -14.82
CA HIS A 134 6.16 -11.04 -14.55
C HIS A 134 6.65 -12.15 -13.61
N LEU A 135 5.95 -12.39 -12.51
CA LEU A 135 6.27 -13.47 -11.57
C LEU A 135 6.21 -14.85 -12.26
N ALA A 136 5.21 -15.08 -13.11
CA ALA A 136 5.09 -16.33 -13.86
C ALA A 136 6.29 -16.56 -14.80
N LYS A 137 6.81 -15.50 -15.43
CA LYS A 137 7.97 -15.56 -16.33
C LYS A 137 9.30 -15.70 -15.57
N SER A 138 9.39 -15.17 -14.35
CA SER A 138 10.63 -15.13 -13.55
C SER A 138 10.97 -16.46 -12.86
N ALA A 139 10.22 -17.53 -13.10
CA ALA A 139 10.45 -18.87 -12.53
C ALA A 139 10.77 -18.82 -11.03
N VAL A 140 9.83 -18.32 -10.23
CA VAL A 140 9.97 -18.00 -8.79
C VAL A 140 10.32 -19.17 -7.86
N GLY A 141 11.26 -20.04 -8.22
CA GLY A 141 11.94 -21.01 -7.36
C GLY A 141 11.06 -22.00 -6.59
N GLY A 142 9.80 -22.22 -7.05
CA GLY A 142 8.83 -23.08 -6.36
C GLY A 142 7.91 -22.34 -5.38
N ALA A 143 8.03 -21.01 -5.26
CA ALA A 143 7.10 -20.21 -4.47
C ALA A 143 5.67 -20.28 -5.03
N GLN A 144 4.68 -20.25 -4.13
CA GLN A 144 3.28 -20.11 -4.51
C GLN A 144 3.01 -18.66 -4.94
N VAL A 145 2.40 -18.47 -6.12
CA VAL A 145 2.01 -17.13 -6.62
C VAL A 145 0.50 -17.00 -6.67
N LEU A 146 -0.02 -15.96 -6.04
CA LEU A 146 -1.44 -15.64 -5.95
C LEU A 146 -1.67 -14.17 -6.32
N GLY A 147 -2.90 -13.83 -6.71
CA GLY A 147 -3.35 -12.46 -6.90
C GLY A 147 -4.26 -12.01 -5.75
N ALA A 148 -4.22 -10.74 -5.39
CA ALA A 148 -5.20 -10.12 -4.51
C ALA A 148 -5.13 -8.59 -4.63
N ASP A 149 -6.20 -7.91 -4.19
CA ASP A 149 -6.25 -6.45 -4.15
C ASP A 149 -5.17 -5.85 -3.24
N ASP A 150 -4.83 -4.59 -3.51
CA ASP A 150 -3.92 -3.83 -2.66
C ASP A 150 -4.41 -3.82 -1.21
N MET A 151 -3.49 -4.03 -0.26
CA MET A 151 -3.86 -4.11 1.17
C MET A 151 -4.47 -2.81 1.72
N ALA A 152 -4.29 -1.67 1.07
CA ALA A 152 -4.99 -0.43 1.44
C ALA A 152 -6.52 -0.56 1.38
N PHE A 153 -7.07 -1.48 0.58
CA PHE A 153 -8.50 -1.80 0.57
C PHE A 153 -8.98 -2.49 1.85
N HIS A 154 -8.09 -3.08 2.61
CA HIS A 154 -8.40 -3.72 3.90
C HIS A 154 -8.35 -2.76 5.10
N ALA A 155 -7.86 -1.51 4.93
CA ALA A 155 -7.84 -0.53 6.01
C ALA A 155 -9.26 -0.17 6.48
N ASP A 156 -9.49 -0.14 7.77
CA ASP A 156 -10.75 0.32 8.36
C ASP A 156 -10.77 1.86 8.37
N ILE A 157 -11.41 2.43 7.33
CA ILE A 157 -11.51 3.88 7.15
C ILE A 157 -12.31 4.54 8.30
N GLY A 158 -13.35 3.89 8.80
CA GLY A 158 -14.15 4.39 9.94
C GLY A 158 -13.29 4.51 11.20
N ARG A 159 -12.49 3.49 11.50
CA ARG A 159 -11.54 3.49 12.62
C ARG A 159 -10.48 4.59 12.47
N LEU A 160 -9.97 4.84 11.25
CA LEU A 160 -9.02 5.92 10.98
C LEU A 160 -9.63 7.31 11.15
N LEU A 161 -10.86 7.52 10.71
CA LEU A 161 -11.61 8.75 10.95
C LEU A 161 -11.86 8.99 12.43
N GLY A 162 -12.12 7.95 13.22
CA GLY A 162 -12.31 7.99 14.67
C GLY A 162 -11.02 7.97 15.51
N PHE A 163 -9.82 7.82 14.90
CA PHE A 163 -8.58 7.64 15.62
C PHE A 163 -8.22 8.82 16.52
N ARG A 164 -7.84 8.57 17.79
CA ARG A 164 -7.48 9.64 18.74
C ARG A 164 -6.07 10.14 18.48
N VAL A 165 -5.97 11.27 17.77
CA VAL A 165 -4.69 11.90 17.39
C VAL A 165 -3.98 12.54 18.60
N SER A 166 -4.72 12.91 19.67
CA SER A 166 -4.20 13.59 20.85
C SER A 166 -3.01 12.89 21.53
N ASP A 167 -2.96 11.56 21.41
CA ASP A 167 -2.02 10.74 22.16
C ASP A 167 -0.68 10.54 21.43
N HIS A 168 -0.56 11.01 20.17
CA HIS A 168 0.53 10.61 19.28
C HIS A 168 1.23 11.73 18.50
N GLY A 169 0.74 12.97 18.50
CA GLY A 169 1.25 14.04 17.63
C GLY A 169 1.60 15.34 18.34
N ALA A 170 2.56 16.09 17.76
CA ALA A 170 2.83 17.46 18.18
C ALA A 170 1.63 18.38 17.93
N SER A 171 1.40 19.34 18.83
CA SER A 171 0.22 20.22 18.77
C SER A 171 0.14 21.05 17.49
N ILE A 172 1.28 21.47 16.93
CA ILE A 172 1.36 22.28 15.70
C ILE A 172 1.01 21.45 14.47
N GLU A 173 1.56 20.24 14.32
CA GLU A 173 1.23 19.34 13.21
C GLU A 173 -0.25 18.96 13.22
N ARG A 174 -0.79 18.66 14.39
CA ARG A 174 -2.21 18.38 14.58
C ARG A 174 -3.09 19.55 14.16
N LEU A 175 -2.74 20.78 14.58
CA LEU A 175 -3.46 21.99 14.20
C LEU A 175 -3.41 22.21 12.68
N ARG A 176 -2.24 22.06 12.08
CA ARG A 176 -2.05 22.19 10.63
C ARG A 176 -2.90 21.16 9.87
N MET A 177 -2.82 19.87 10.23
CA MET A 177 -3.58 18.80 9.55
C MET A 177 -5.08 18.90 9.78
N TRP A 178 -5.52 19.64 10.80
CA TRP A 178 -6.93 19.95 11.02
C TRP A 178 -7.40 21.18 10.26
N ALA A 179 -6.63 22.29 10.27
CA ALA A 179 -7.05 23.58 9.74
C ALA A 179 -6.83 23.70 8.23
N GLU A 180 -5.66 23.28 7.72
CA GLU A 180 -5.29 23.45 6.31
C GLU A 180 -6.30 22.83 5.34
N PRO A 181 -6.74 21.57 5.46
CA PRO A 181 -7.68 20.98 4.51
C PRO A 181 -9.03 21.68 4.52
N ARG A 182 -9.51 22.15 5.67
CA ARG A 182 -10.78 22.88 5.78
C ARG A 182 -10.73 24.24 5.10
N LEU A 183 -9.64 24.98 5.30
CA LEU A 183 -9.42 26.25 4.62
C LEU A 183 -9.25 26.05 3.11
N LEU A 184 -8.50 25.04 2.72
CA LEU A 184 -8.26 24.72 1.32
C LEU A 184 -9.56 24.30 0.62
N SER A 185 -10.44 23.53 1.27
CA SER A 185 -11.72 23.10 0.68
C SER A 185 -12.63 24.30 0.37
N VAL A 186 -12.64 25.31 1.25
CA VAL A 186 -13.40 26.54 0.99
C VAL A 186 -12.82 27.31 -0.22
N VAL A 187 -11.49 27.45 -0.30
CA VAL A 187 -10.83 28.21 -1.38
C VAL A 187 -10.88 27.46 -2.71
N ALA A 188 -10.74 26.15 -2.71
CA ALA A 188 -10.69 25.30 -3.90
C ALA A 188 -12.05 24.75 -4.33
N GLY A 189 -13.15 25.13 -3.69
CA GLY A 189 -14.51 24.66 -4.03
C GLY A 189 -14.70 23.17 -3.84
N ASP A 190 -14.31 22.61 -2.69
CA ASP A 190 -14.39 21.20 -2.34
C ASP A 190 -13.57 20.24 -3.27
N ARG A 191 -12.63 20.79 -4.05
CA ARG A 191 -11.74 20.04 -4.93
C ARG A 191 -10.31 20.04 -4.41
N LEU A 192 -9.69 18.86 -4.31
CA LEU A 192 -8.28 18.69 -3.98
C LEU A 192 -7.51 18.22 -5.21
N SER A 193 -6.41 18.91 -5.52
CA SER A 193 -5.37 18.44 -6.43
C SER A 193 -4.23 17.86 -5.60
N ALA A 194 -3.98 16.54 -5.75
CA ALA A 194 -3.01 15.80 -4.95
C ALA A 194 -2.01 15.04 -5.84
N PHE A 195 -1.32 15.79 -6.71
CA PHE A 195 -0.31 15.24 -7.62
C PHE A 195 1.03 15.08 -6.93
N ARG A 196 1.74 14.04 -7.32
CA ARG A 196 3.11 13.78 -6.89
C ARG A 196 4.11 14.75 -7.51
N LEU A 197 5.15 15.08 -6.74
CA LEU A 197 6.22 15.98 -7.15
C LEU A 197 7.58 15.26 -7.27
N ASP A 198 7.63 13.97 -6.99
CA ASP A 198 8.84 13.14 -6.98
C ASP A 198 9.26 12.63 -8.38
N ALA A 199 10.26 11.74 -8.42
CA ALA A 199 10.86 11.21 -9.65
C ALA A 199 9.88 10.43 -10.55
N GLU A 200 8.76 9.93 -10.01
CA GLU A 200 7.72 9.26 -10.81
C GLU A 200 6.66 10.23 -11.37
N ARG A 201 6.87 11.57 -11.24
CA ARG A 201 5.96 12.56 -11.83
C ARG A 201 5.87 12.43 -13.35
N THR A 202 4.72 12.78 -13.90
CA THR A 202 4.48 12.90 -15.34
C THR A 202 4.53 14.35 -15.78
N SER A 203 4.42 14.59 -17.10
CA SER A 203 4.27 15.92 -17.70
C SER A 203 2.89 16.57 -17.49
N VAL A 204 2.01 15.92 -16.72
CA VAL A 204 0.70 16.50 -16.38
C VAL A 204 0.89 17.80 -15.62
N HIS A 205 0.15 18.83 -16.04
CA HIS A 205 0.17 20.13 -15.37
C HIS A 205 -0.27 20.00 -13.90
N VAL A 206 0.59 20.47 -13.00
CA VAL A 206 0.31 20.46 -11.56
C VAL A 206 -0.33 21.78 -11.17
N PRO A 207 -1.58 21.82 -10.66
CA PRO A 207 -2.25 23.06 -10.26
C PRO A 207 -1.52 23.79 -9.11
N HIS A 208 -1.68 25.11 -9.03
CA HIS A 208 -1.03 25.95 -8.01
C HIS A 208 -1.38 25.55 -6.56
N LEU A 209 -2.59 25.08 -6.32
CA LEU A 209 -3.05 24.64 -4.99
C LEU A 209 -2.79 23.15 -4.74
N ASN A 210 -1.88 22.51 -5.48
CA ASN A 210 -1.53 21.12 -5.31
C ASN A 210 -0.98 20.81 -3.92
N ARG A 211 -1.36 19.64 -3.39
CA ARG A 211 -0.80 19.09 -2.15
C ARG A 211 -0.29 17.67 -2.37
N ASP A 212 1.01 17.49 -2.29
CA ASP A 212 1.60 16.15 -2.25
C ASP A 212 1.32 15.51 -0.88
N LEU A 213 0.11 14.96 -0.76
CA LEU A 213 -0.43 14.48 0.50
C LEU A 213 0.36 13.30 1.08
N SER A 214 1.02 12.51 0.23
CA SER A 214 1.81 11.37 0.68
C SER A 214 3.00 11.77 1.55
N SER A 215 3.58 12.94 1.30
CA SER A 215 4.64 13.52 2.14
C SER A 215 4.08 14.37 3.27
N LEU A 216 3.02 15.16 2.98
CA LEU A 216 2.44 16.11 3.93
C LEU A 216 1.84 15.41 5.17
N ALA A 217 1.18 14.27 4.99
CA ALA A 217 0.54 13.53 6.08
C ALA A 217 1.48 12.57 6.81
N PHE A 218 2.74 12.45 6.37
CA PHE A 218 3.65 11.45 6.91
C PHE A 218 4.19 11.84 8.29
N CYS A 219 3.95 10.99 9.30
CA CYS A 219 4.35 11.16 10.69
C CYS A 219 5.18 9.97 11.23
N GLY A 220 5.70 9.12 10.33
CA GLY A 220 6.46 7.92 10.68
C GLY A 220 5.65 6.63 10.57
N MET A 221 6.37 5.51 10.60
CA MET A 221 5.83 4.14 10.50
C MET A 221 6.63 3.16 11.35
N GLU A 222 7.36 3.62 12.34
CA GLU A 222 8.25 2.81 13.17
C GLU A 222 7.52 1.86 14.12
N ASN A 223 6.21 2.04 14.29
CA ASN A 223 5.35 1.16 15.07
C ASN A 223 3.88 1.28 14.60
N PRO A 224 2.98 0.36 15.04
CA PRO A 224 1.56 0.38 14.66
C PRO A 224 0.84 1.71 14.94
N GLY A 225 1.13 2.36 16.06
CA GLY A 225 0.52 3.65 16.43
C GLY A 225 0.90 4.77 15.45
N ARG A 226 2.15 4.82 15.00
CA ARG A 226 2.62 5.79 14.01
C ARG A 226 2.04 5.53 12.62
N CYS A 227 1.94 4.26 12.20
CA CYS A 227 1.23 3.91 10.97
C CYS A 227 -0.22 4.41 10.99
N ARG A 228 -0.94 4.15 12.09
CA ARG A 228 -2.34 4.58 12.26
C ARG A 228 -2.46 6.10 12.31
N LEU A 229 -1.55 6.81 12.97
CA LEU A 229 -1.51 8.27 13.02
C LEU A 229 -1.33 8.87 11.63
N THR A 230 -0.31 8.42 10.89
CA THR A 230 -0.04 8.83 9.50
C THR A 230 -1.26 8.59 8.62
N SER A 231 -1.85 7.40 8.67
CA SER A 231 -3.03 7.04 7.89
C SER A 231 -4.27 7.83 8.30
N ALA A 232 -4.45 8.13 9.59
CA ALA A 232 -5.55 8.94 10.08
C ALA A 232 -5.47 10.39 9.57
N TYR A 233 -4.29 11.00 9.56
CA TYR A 233 -4.10 12.31 8.95
C TYR A 233 -4.37 12.28 7.45
N PHE A 234 -3.84 11.28 6.75
CA PHE A 234 -4.03 11.09 5.33
C PHE A 234 -5.52 10.99 4.96
N VAL A 235 -6.26 10.12 5.62
CA VAL A 235 -7.69 9.88 5.35
C VAL A 235 -8.55 11.10 5.72
N ARG A 236 -8.31 11.72 6.88
CA ARG A 236 -9.05 12.91 7.34
C ARG A 236 -8.81 14.13 6.47
N TYR A 237 -7.61 14.28 5.91
CA TYR A 237 -7.33 15.34 4.96
C TYR A 237 -8.20 15.17 3.70
N LEU A 238 -8.21 13.96 3.14
CA LEU A 238 -9.04 13.61 1.97
C LEU A 238 -10.54 13.78 2.24
N ASP A 239 -10.98 13.45 3.46
CA ASP A 239 -12.40 13.52 3.81
C ASP A 239 -12.99 14.95 3.75
N CYS A 240 -12.16 15.98 3.84
CA CYS A 240 -12.58 17.38 3.72
C CYS A 240 -13.00 17.79 2.30
N PHE A 241 -12.84 16.95 1.28
CA PHE A 241 -13.11 17.28 -0.12
C PHE A 241 -14.14 16.33 -0.73
N ARG A 242 -14.87 16.82 -1.74
CA ARG A 242 -15.82 16.01 -2.53
C ARG A 242 -15.16 15.39 -3.76
N THR A 243 -14.27 16.13 -4.40
CA THR A 243 -13.59 15.70 -5.62
C THR A 243 -12.09 15.72 -5.42
N ILE A 244 -11.44 14.61 -5.78
CA ILE A 244 -9.99 14.44 -5.66
C ILE A 244 -9.42 14.21 -7.06
N GLU A 245 -8.42 14.97 -7.43
CA GLU A 245 -7.67 14.79 -8.66
C GLU A 245 -6.22 14.44 -8.32
N THR A 246 -5.73 13.29 -8.79
CA THR A 246 -4.45 12.75 -8.33
C THR A 246 -3.81 11.82 -9.34
N ASN A 247 -2.48 11.69 -9.29
CA ASN A 247 -1.72 10.61 -9.90
C ASN A 247 -1.02 9.71 -8.87
N ARG A 248 -1.43 9.82 -7.58
CA ARG A 248 -0.98 8.93 -6.50
C ARG A 248 -2.00 7.84 -6.25
N LEU A 249 -1.59 6.58 -6.47
CA LEU A 249 -2.45 5.40 -6.34
C LEU A 249 -3.20 5.37 -5.01
N HIS A 250 -2.50 5.50 -3.87
CA HIS A 250 -3.12 5.37 -2.56
C HIS A 250 -3.99 6.57 -2.17
N VAL A 251 -3.75 7.76 -2.76
CA VAL A 251 -4.73 8.86 -2.68
C VAL A 251 -6.01 8.46 -3.40
N GLY A 252 -5.90 7.85 -4.58
CA GLY A 252 -7.05 7.33 -5.33
C GLY A 252 -7.82 6.26 -4.55
N ILE A 253 -7.13 5.24 -4.03
CA ILE A 253 -7.75 4.16 -3.25
C ILE A 253 -8.45 4.70 -1.99
N ALA A 254 -7.77 5.52 -1.19
CA ALA A 254 -8.35 6.09 0.03
C ALA A 254 -9.57 6.97 -0.26
N SER A 255 -9.50 7.78 -1.33
CA SER A 255 -10.61 8.63 -1.75
C SER A 255 -11.82 7.83 -2.24
N ALA A 256 -11.60 6.78 -3.03
CA ALA A 256 -12.66 5.86 -3.45
C ALA A 256 -13.32 5.18 -2.25
N ARG A 257 -12.52 4.72 -1.27
CA ARG A 257 -13.01 4.14 -0.01
C ARG A 257 -13.78 5.13 0.87
N LEU A 258 -13.54 6.44 0.71
CA LEU A 258 -14.30 7.52 1.34
C LEU A 258 -15.56 7.91 0.54
N GLY A 259 -15.85 7.26 -0.59
CA GLY A 259 -16.98 7.59 -1.46
C GLY A 259 -16.82 8.94 -2.17
N LYS A 260 -15.59 9.39 -2.41
CA LYS A 260 -15.30 10.64 -3.11
C LYS A 260 -15.29 10.42 -4.62
N ARG A 261 -15.60 11.48 -5.41
CA ARG A 261 -15.32 11.48 -6.83
C ARG A 261 -13.83 11.61 -7.07
N VAL A 262 -13.26 10.70 -7.87
CA VAL A 262 -11.81 10.65 -8.11
C VAL A 262 -11.50 10.74 -9.60
N LEU A 263 -10.64 11.70 -9.99
CA LEU A 263 -9.94 11.70 -11.27
C LEU A 263 -8.53 11.14 -11.02
N LEU A 264 -8.33 9.88 -11.40
CA LEU A 264 -7.07 9.18 -11.18
C LEU A 264 -6.23 9.21 -12.46
N HIS A 265 -5.17 10.01 -12.47
CA HIS A 265 -4.26 10.12 -13.60
C HIS A 265 -3.20 9.02 -13.58
N GLY A 266 -2.90 8.46 -14.75
CA GLY A 266 -1.74 7.62 -14.95
C GLY A 266 -0.44 8.36 -14.62
N ASN A 267 0.60 7.62 -14.25
CA ASN A 267 1.94 8.18 -14.05
C ASN A 267 2.95 7.52 -15.03
N SER A 268 4.24 7.77 -14.84
CA SER A 268 5.31 7.22 -15.70
C SER A 268 5.41 5.68 -15.67
N PHE A 269 4.72 5.02 -14.73
CA PHE A 269 4.67 3.57 -14.56
C PHE A 269 3.25 3.04 -14.76
N PHE A 270 3.12 1.83 -15.28
CA PHE A 270 1.84 1.14 -15.51
C PHE A 270 1.01 0.92 -14.24
N LYS A 271 1.63 0.94 -13.06
CA LYS A 271 1.03 0.49 -11.78
C LYS A 271 -0.30 1.16 -11.44
N VAL A 272 -0.47 2.47 -11.73
CA VAL A 272 -1.71 3.18 -11.41
C VAL A 272 -2.86 2.66 -12.28
N GLY A 273 -2.64 2.55 -13.59
CA GLY A 273 -3.64 2.02 -14.52
C GLY A 273 -3.96 0.55 -14.24
N ALA A 274 -2.95 -0.27 -14.01
CA ALA A 274 -3.14 -1.69 -13.77
C ALA A 274 -3.89 -2.00 -12.45
N VAL A 275 -3.62 -1.24 -11.38
CA VAL A 275 -4.39 -1.38 -10.12
C VAL A 275 -5.80 -0.79 -10.27
N TYR A 276 -5.96 0.31 -11.06
CA TYR A 276 -7.29 0.79 -11.40
C TYR A 276 -8.13 -0.28 -12.08
N GLU A 277 -7.60 -0.93 -13.11
CA GLU A 277 -8.28 -2.01 -13.83
C GLU A 277 -8.60 -3.21 -12.94
N ALA A 278 -7.68 -3.54 -12.02
CA ALA A 278 -7.86 -4.69 -11.14
C ALA A 278 -8.91 -4.46 -10.03
N SER A 279 -8.96 -3.23 -9.45
CA SER A 279 -9.63 -3.04 -8.17
C SER A 279 -10.50 -1.77 -8.06
N LEU A 280 -10.44 -0.83 -9.04
CA LEU A 280 -11.16 0.44 -8.99
C LEU A 280 -12.09 0.67 -10.18
N ALA A 281 -12.07 -0.18 -11.20
CA ALA A 281 -12.89 -0.06 -12.41
C ALA A 281 -14.31 -0.62 -12.23
N GLY A 282 -14.89 -0.58 -11.02
CA GLY A 282 -16.21 -1.12 -10.71
C GLY A 282 -17.30 -0.04 -10.67
N PRO A 283 -18.58 -0.42 -10.79
CA PRO A 283 -19.71 0.50 -10.74
C PRO A 283 -19.96 1.10 -9.35
N ASP A 284 -19.40 0.50 -8.30
CA ASP A 284 -19.63 0.90 -6.92
C ASP A 284 -18.73 2.04 -6.44
N VAL A 285 -17.81 2.52 -7.31
CA VAL A 285 -16.87 3.60 -7.01
C VAL A 285 -16.92 4.69 -8.08
N ASP A 286 -16.90 5.96 -7.66
CA ASP A 286 -16.87 7.12 -8.59
C ASP A 286 -15.42 7.49 -8.93
N VAL A 287 -14.74 6.59 -9.67
CA VAL A 287 -13.34 6.77 -10.09
C VAL A 287 -13.26 6.79 -11.61
N THR A 288 -12.76 7.90 -12.16
CA THR A 288 -12.46 8.04 -13.58
C THR A 288 -10.95 7.98 -13.78
N TYR A 289 -10.49 7.02 -14.59
CA TYR A 289 -9.08 6.93 -14.95
C TYR A 289 -8.76 7.78 -16.17
N VAL A 290 -7.70 8.58 -16.07
CA VAL A 290 -7.16 9.40 -17.14
C VAL A 290 -5.77 8.86 -17.49
N PRO A 291 -5.58 8.23 -18.65
CA PRO A 291 -4.27 7.70 -19.06
C PRO A 291 -3.18 8.78 -19.02
N ALA A 292 -1.94 8.35 -18.74
CA ALA A 292 -0.80 9.24 -18.88
C ALA A 292 -0.67 9.68 -20.36
N PRO A 293 -0.26 10.93 -20.64
CA PRO A 293 0.07 11.33 -22.00
C PRO A 293 1.15 10.40 -22.59
N GLU A 294 1.01 10.00 -23.82
CA GLU A 294 2.05 9.29 -24.56
C GLU A 294 3.31 10.18 -24.61
N ARG A 295 4.48 9.56 -24.35
CA ARG A 295 5.77 10.26 -24.39
C ARG A 295 6.27 10.42 -25.80
#